data_56ae206b540e0a05349eb46df25f4659
#
_entry.id   56ae206b540e0a05349eb46df25f4659
#
_cell.length_a   1.000
_cell.length_b   1.000
_cell.length_c   1.000
_cell.angle_alpha   90.00
_cell.angle_beta   90.00
_cell.angle_gamma   90.00
#
_symmetry.space_group_name_H-M   'P 1'
#
loop_
_entity.id
_entity.type
_entity.pdbx_description
1 polymer ?
#
loop_
_entity_poly.entity_id
_entity_poly.type
_entity_poly.pdbx_seq_one_letter_code
_entity_poly.pdbx_strand_id
1 'polypeptide(L)'
;IKGGFGARPTKDGINCVASGISNMMNTPIEVLEMSFPVRVEEYSVLPDSGGAGEFRGGCGARRVWRVLGNPSLGAICCERSKSPPFGLAGGLNGSPMRITLEDPDGSHRHPLSKGAFTVPADGLIIVEVPGSGGYGPPSKRDQAALADDLKNGYVSKEAARKDYGVEN
;
A
#
# COMPACT_ATOMS: atom_id res chain seq x y z
N ILE A 1 -3.74 -8.51 4.25
CA ILE A 1 -3.57 -7.08 3.91
C ILE A 1 -4.15 -6.84 2.52
N LYS A 2 -4.76 -5.66 2.28
CA LYS A 2 -5.51 -5.33 1.06
C LYS A 2 -4.98 -4.05 0.43
N GLY A 3 -4.99 -4.01 -0.90
CA GLY A 3 -4.67 -2.83 -1.69
C GLY A 3 -5.85 -1.89 -1.89
N GLY A 4 -5.71 -0.90 -2.77
CA GLY A 4 -6.77 0.01 -3.16
C GLY A 4 -7.60 -0.50 -4.34
N PHE A 5 -8.81 0.04 -4.53
CA PHE A 5 -9.57 -0.12 -5.77
C PHE A 5 -9.21 0.96 -6.79
N GLY A 6 -9.31 0.62 -8.06
CA GLY A 6 -9.17 1.57 -9.16
C GLY A 6 -10.20 2.70 -9.09
N ALA A 7 -9.80 3.88 -9.56
CA ALA A 7 -10.72 4.98 -9.76
C ALA A 7 -11.75 4.64 -10.85
N ARG A 8 -12.85 5.36 -10.83
CA ARG A 8 -13.97 5.21 -11.77
C ARG A 8 -14.29 6.56 -12.42
N PRO A 9 -15.03 6.59 -13.53
CA PRO A 9 -15.37 7.85 -14.22
C PRO A 9 -16.09 8.90 -13.37
N THR A 10 -16.59 8.54 -12.19
CA THR A 10 -17.42 9.41 -11.36
C THR A 10 -16.98 9.49 -9.90
N LYS A 11 -15.95 8.75 -9.50
CA LYS A 11 -15.48 8.74 -8.10
C LYS A 11 -14.12 8.10 -7.92
N ASP A 12 -13.47 8.48 -6.84
CA ASP A 12 -12.19 7.94 -6.40
C ASP A 12 -12.26 6.43 -6.10
N GLY A 13 -11.12 5.78 -6.16
CA GLY A 13 -10.93 4.43 -5.68
C GLY A 13 -11.00 4.36 -4.15
N ILE A 14 -11.49 3.24 -3.63
CA ILE A 14 -11.59 3.01 -2.19
C ILE A 14 -10.24 2.52 -1.67
N ASN A 15 -9.79 3.06 -0.54
CA ASN A 15 -8.52 2.68 0.09
C ASN A 15 -8.63 1.33 0.80
N CYS A 16 -7.58 0.51 0.74
CA CYS A 16 -7.36 -0.67 1.59
C CYS A 16 -8.56 -1.64 1.68
N VAL A 17 -9.26 -1.89 0.58
CA VAL A 17 -10.50 -2.67 0.58
C VAL A 17 -10.36 -4.01 -0.15
N ALA A 18 -11.05 -5.03 0.33
CA ALA A 18 -11.17 -6.31 -0.34
C ALA A 18 -12.22 -6.27 -1.44
N SER A 19 -11.99 -7.00 -2.54
CA SER A 19 -13.04 -7.20 -3.56
C SER A 19 -14.20 -8.01 -2.99
N GLY A 20 -15.41 -7.77 -3.51
CA GLY A 20 -16.62 -8.46 -3.06
C GLY A 20 -16.56 -9.99 -3.15
N ILE A 21 -15.79 -10.53 -4.10
CA ILE A 21 -15.63 -11.98 -4.27
C ILE A 21 -14.69 -12.62 -3.25
N SER A 22 -13.83 -11.83 -2.58
CA SER A 22 -12.84 -12.40 -1.64
C SER A 22 -13.42 -12.62 -0.25
N ASN A 23 -14.45 -11.88 0.14
CA ASN A 23 -15.13 -11.95 1.45
C ASN A 23 -14.17 -12.18 2.63
N MET A 24 -13.03 -11.50 2.64
CA MET A 24 -11.96 -11.71 3.61
C MET A 24 -11.88 -10.55 4.59
N MET A 25 -11.83 -10.87 5.85
CA MET A 25 -11.51 -9.96 6.94
C MET A 25 -10.04 -10.10 7.35
N ASN A 26 -9.45 -9.06 7.91
CA ASN A 26 -8.15 -9.18 8.56
C ASN A 26 -8.33 -9.90 9.90
N THR A 27 -7.38 -10.78 10.23
CA THR A 27 -7.27 -11.29 11.60
C THR A 27 -7.01 -10.13 12.54
N PRO A 28 -7.73 -10.02 13.67
CA PRO A 28 -7.42 -9.03 14.71
C PRO A 28 -5.96 -9.13 15.13
N ILE A 29 -5.34 -7.98 15.41
CA ILE A 29 -3.90 -7.92 15.71
C ILE A 29 -3.60 -8.76 16.94
N GLU A 30 -4.43 -8.68 17.97
CA GLU A 30 -4.28 -9.41 19.23
C GLU A 30 -4.28 -10.94 19.02
N VAL A 31 -5.19 -11.43 18.17
CA VAL A 31 -5.27 -12.85 17.83
C VAL A 31 -4.04 -13.30 17.04
N LEU A 32 -3.55 -12.44 16.14
CA LEU A 32 -2.34 -12.72 15.37
C LEU A 32 -1.12 -12.85 16.29
N GLU A 33 -0.94 -11.90 17.21
CA GLU A 33 0.18 -11.86 18.14
C GLU A 33 0.13 -12.97 19.19
N MET A 34 -1.07 -13.41 19.57
CA MET A 34 -1.24 -14.60 20.43
C MET A 34 -0.93 -15.90 19.72
N SER A 35 -1.11 -15.98 18.40
CA SER A 35 -0.99 -17.21 17.63
C SER A 35 0.39 -17.41 17.00
N PHE A 36 1.12 -16.33 16.77
CA PHE A 36 2.41 -16.34 16.08
C PHE A 36 3.44 -15.48 16.85
N PRO A 37 4.73 -15.83 16.78
CA PRO A 37 5.80 -15.07 17.45
C PRO A 37 6.12 -13.78 16.65
N VAL A 38 5.15 -12.91 16.49
CA VAL A 38 5.28 -11.63 15.80
C VAL A 38 4.56 -10.53 16.56
N ARG A 39 5.03 -9.30 16.41
CA ARG A 39 4.35 -8.08 16.87
C ARG A 39 4.07 -7.17 15.69
N VAL A 40 2.87 -6.62 15.63
CA VAL A 40 2.50 -5.63 14.59
C VAL A 40 2.98 -4.26 15.03
N GLU A 41 4.03 -3.75 14.39
CA GLU A 41 4.58 -2.41 14.67
C GLU A 41 3.79 -1.30 13.97
N GLU A 42 3.23 -1.59 12.79
CA GLU A 42 2.50 -0.62 11.99
C GLU A 42 1.42 -1.30 11.15
N TYR A 43 0.27 -0.64 11.04
CA TYR A 43 -0.74 -0.94 10.03
C TYR A 43 -1.43 0.36 9.63
N SER A 44 -1.04 0.90 8.49
CA SER A 44 -1.43 2.23 8.03
C SER A 44 -1.85 2.22 6.54
N VAL A 45 -2.54 3.26 6.12
CA VAL A 45 -2.71 3.58 4.70
C VAL A 45 -1.36 4.07 4.17
N LEU A 46 -0.95 3.58 2.98
CA LEU A 46 0.27 4.02 2.33
C LEU A 46 0.00 5.30 1.53
N PRO A 47 0.54 6.46 1.94
CA PRO A 47 0.39 7.69 1.18
C PRO A 47 0.96 7.57 -0.24
N ASP A 48 0.45 8.36 -1.17
CA ASP A 48 0.93 8.46 -2.56
C ASP A 48 0.91 7.16 -3.35
N SER A 49 0.29 6.12 -2.80
CA SER A 49 0.22 4.81 -3.46
C SER A 49 -0.91 4.72 -4.49
N GLY A 50 -1.98 5.50 -4.33
CA GLY A 50 -3.05 5.62 -5.31
C GLY A 50 -2.63 6.48 -6.50
N GLY A 51 -2.81 6.00 -7.73
CA GLY A 51 -2.49 6.75 -8.94
C GLY A 51 -3.27 8.05 -9.04
N ALA A 52 -2.58 9.15 -9.37
CA ALA A 52 -3.22 10.43 -9.56
C ALA A 52 -4.16 10.44 -10.78
N GLY A 53 -5.20 11.25 -10.73
CA GLY A 53 -6.20 11.39 -11.77
C GLY A 53 -7.23 12.45 -11.43
N GLU A 54 -8.13 12.75 -12.35
CA GLU A 54 -9.37 13.49 -12.04
C GLU A 54 -10.09 12.81 -10.87
N PHE A 55 -10.11 11.46 -10.91
CA PHE A 55 -10.45 10.61 -9.77
C PHE A 55 -9.21 9.79 -9.36
N ARG A 56 -8.82 9.90 -8.09
CA ARG A 56 -7.65 9.23 -7.55
C ARG A 56 -7.89 7.73 -7.37
N GLY A 57 -6.90 6.90 -7.71
CA GLY A 57 -6.88 5.49 -7.32
C GLY A 57 -6.88 5.31 -5.80
N GLY A 58 -7.49 4.25 -5.30
CA GLY A 58 -7.45 3.93 -3.87
C GLY A 58 -6.03 3.66 -3.39
N CYS A 59 -5.68 4.14 -2.21
CA CYS A 59 -4.39 3.86 -1.59
C CYS A 59 -4.28 2.41 -1.12
N GLY A 60 -3.08 1.87 -1.18
CA GLY A 60 -2.70 0.63 -0.56
C GLY A 60 -2.44 0.79 0.94
N ALA A 61 -1.96 -0.28 1.56
CA ALA A 61 -1.61 -0.28 2.98
C ALA A 61 -0.16 -0.67 3.19
N ARG A 62 0.42 -0.16 4.26
CA ARG A 62 1.70 -0.58 4.82
C ARG A 62 1.44 -1.37 6.09
N ARG A 63 2.12 -2.51 6.23
CA ARG A 63 2.09 -3.30 7.45
C ARG A 63 3.50 -3.78 7.80
N VAL A 64 3.87 -3.59 9.05
CA VAL A 64 5.18 -3.95 9.57
C VAL A 64 4.99 -4.95 10.70
N TRP A 65 5.69 -6.08 10.62
CA TRP A 65 5.74 -7.07 11.69
C TRP A 65 7.18 -7.22 12.18
N ARG A 66 7.35 -7.25 13.48
CA ARG A 66 8.59 -7.68 14.12
C ARG A 66 8.51 -9.16 14.47
N VAL A 67 9.55 -9.91 14.13
CA VAL A 67 9.70 -11.31 14.52
C VAL A 67 10.19 -11.37 15.96
N LEU A 68 9.52 -12.14 16.81
CA LEU A 68 9.87 -12.30 18.22
C LEU A 68 10.53 -13.65 18.48
N GLY A 69 11.48 -13.67 19.41
CA GLY A 69 12.15 -14.90 19.85
C GLY A 69 13.01 -15.53 18.77
N ASN A 70 12.65 -16.73 18.29
CA ASN A 70 13.44 -17.47 17.31
C ASN A 70 13.23 -16.97 15.89
N PRO A 71 14.21 -17.18 14.97
CA PRO A 71 14.03 -16.90 13.55
C PRO A 71 12.78 -17.58 12.98
N SER A 72 12.02 -16.86 12.20
CA SER A 72 10.74 -17.32 11.64
C SER A 72 10.82 -17.54 10.14
N LEU A 73 10.16 -18.59 9.65
CA LEU A 73 9.93 -18.84 8.24
C LEU A 73 8.65 -18.12 7.81
N GLY A 74 8.77 -17.21 6.87
CA GLY A 74 7.65 -16.58 6.21
C GLY A 74 7.45 -17.09 4.78
N ALA A 75 6.24 -17.05 4.29
CA ALA A 75 5.92 -17.27 2.89
C ALA A 75 5.00 -16.17 2.38
N ILE A 76 5.23 -15.76 1.14
CA ILE A 76 4.43 -14.72 0.51
C ILE A 76 4.03 -15.11 -0.90
N CYS A 77 2.84 -14.71 -1.30
CA CYS A 77 2.36 -14.83 -2.67
C CYS A 77 1.62 -13.53 -3.01
N CYS A 78 2.32 -12.64 -3.72
CA CYS A 78 1.82 -11.31 -4.07
C CYS A 78 1.92 -11.05 -5.56
N GLU A 79 1.00 -10.24 -6.05
CA GLU A 79 0.98 -9.74 -7.42
C GLU A 79 1.38 -8.25 -7.48
N ARG A 80 1.54 -7.73 -8.67
CA ARG A 80 1.80 -6.30 -8.94
C ARG A 80 3.15 -5.76 -8.45
N SER A 81 4.14 -6.61 -8.24
CA SER A 81 5.51 -6.18 -7.91
C SER A 81 6.28 -5.64 -9.13
N LYS A 82 6.03 -6.22 -10.33
CA LYS A 82 6.69 -5.81 -11.58
C LYS A 82 5.85 -4.87 -12.44
N SER A 83 4.54 -5.05 -12.41
CA SER A 83 3.58 -4.29 -13.20
C SER A 83 2.59 -3.62 -12.25
N PRO A 84 2.78 -2.34 -11.91
CA PRO A 84 1.86 -1.63 -11.03
C PRO A 84 0.45 -1.60 -11.63
N PRO A 85 -0.59 -1.39 -10.81
CA PRO A 85 -1.94 -1.17 -11.32
C PRO A 85 -1.98 0.06 -12.21
N PHE A 86 -2.46 -0.11 -13.44
CA PHE A 86 -2.46 0.95 -14.45
C PHE A 86 -3.60 1.95 -14.23
N GLY A 87 -3.37 3.21 -14.63
CA GLY A 87 -4.41 4.23 -14.72
C GLY A 87 -5.16 4.17 -16.04
N LEU A 88 -6.33 4.82 -16.09
CA LEU A 88 -7.21 4.86 -17.26
C LEU A 88 -7.53 6.30 -17.66
N ALA A 89 -7.84 6.51 -18.93
CA ALA A 89 -8.28 7.79 -19.50
C ALA A 89 -7.38 9.00 -19.16
N GLY A 90 -6.06 8.77 -19.05
CA GLY A 90 -5.08 9.81 -18.67
C GLY A 90 -4.73 9.86 -17.19
N GLY A 91 -5.32 8.99 -16.37
CA GLY A 91 -4.91 8.80 -14.98
C GLY A 91 -3.56 8.06 -14.87
N LEU A 92 -2.85 8.30 -13.78
CA LEU A 92 -1.55 7.69 -13.52
C LEU A 92 -1.68 6.32 -12.88
N ASN A 93 -0.59 5.54 -12.96
CA ASN A 93 -0.52 4.23 -12.32
C ASN A 93 -0.48 4.37 -10.80
N GLY A 94 -1.00 3.36 -10.09
CA GLY A 94 -0.76 3.22 -8.66
C GLY A 94 0.64 2.70 -8.34
N SER A 95 0.98 2.61 -7.07
CA SER A 95 2.27 2.07 -6.62
C SER A 95 2.35 0.56 -6.84
N PRO A 96 3.56 0.01 -7.07
CA PRO A 96 3.77 -1.43 -7.09
C PRO A 96 3.72 -2.03 -5.67
N MET A 97 3.52 -3.35 -5.60
CA MET A 97 3.75 -4.14 -4.41
C MET A 97 5.23 -4.16 -4.04
N ARG A 98 5.56 -3.96 -2.77
CA ARG A 98 6.92 -4.07 -2.23
C ARG A 98 6.95 -4.92 -0.97
N ILE A 99 8.03 -5.66 -0.82
CA ILE A 99 8.36 -6.40 0.39
C ILE A 99 9.79 -6.08 0.73
N THR A 100 10.02 -5.69 1.96
CA THR A 100 11.35 -5.45 2.51
C THR A 100 11.48 -6.26 3.80
N LEU A 101 12.56 -6.98 3.92
CA LEU A 101 12.98 -7.59 5.18
C LEU A 101 14.11 -6.73 5.71
N GLU A 102 13.99 -6.30 6.95
CA GLU A 102 15.04 -5.55 7.64
C GLU A 102 15.61 -6.46 8.74
N ASP A 103 16.90 -6.73 8.66
CA ASP A 103 17.60 -7.51 9.65
C ASP A 103 17.99 -6.63 10.87
N PRO A 104 18.27 -7.21 12.04
CA PRO A 104 18.56 -6.43 13.26
C PRO A 104 19.76 -5.48 13.15
N ASP A 105 20.67 -5.72 12.21
CA ASP A 105 21.81 -4.87 11.91
C ASP A 105 21.46 -3.67 10.98
N GLY A 106 20.16 -3.54 10.61
CA GLY A 106 19.68 -2.51 9.71
C GLY A 106 19.86 -2.82 8.22
N SER A 107 20.38 -3.98 7.86
CA SER A 107 20.47 -4.40 6.46
C SER A 107 19.10 -4.75 5.88
N HIS A 108 18.90 -4.43 4.60
CA HIS A 108 17.63 -4.67 3.91
C HIS A 108 17.78 -5.75 2.84
N ARG A 109 16.79 -6.65 2.78
CA ARG A 109 16.65 -7.66 1.74
C ARG A 109 15.29 -7.53 1.06
N HIS A 110 15.25 -7.77 -0.24
CA HIS A 110 14.01 -7.71 -1.03
C HIS A 110 13.71 -9.09 -1.61
N PRO A 111 12.92 -9.92 -0.91
CA PRO A 111 12.58 -11.24 -1.41
C PRO A 111 11.72 -11.17 -2.67
N LEU A 112 11.64 -12.28 -3.39
CA LEU A 112 10.73 -12.41 -4.51
C LEU A 112 9.28 -12.25 -4.04
N SER A 113 8.42 -11.73 -4.90
CA SER A 113 6.99 -11.56 -4.61
C SER A 113 6.23 -12.86 -4.38
N LYS A 114 6.84 -13.99 -4.71
CA LYS A 114 6.34 -15.35 -4.47
C LYS A 114 7.50 -16.21 -3.98
N GLY A 115 7.35 -16.79 -2.81
CA GLY A 115 8.37 -17.65 -2.23
C GLY A 115 8.39 -17.63 -0.72
N ALA A 116 9.31 -18.40 -0.17
CA ALA A 116 9.58 -18.45 1.26
C ALA A 116 10.85 -17.65 1.60
N PHE A 117 10.92 -17.14 2.81
CA PHE A 117 12.06 -16.41 3.33
C PHE A 117 12.18 -16.64 4.83
N THR A 118 13.38 -16.49 5.36
CA THR A 118 13.64 -16.53 6.80
C THR A 118 13.96 -15.12 7.27
N VAL A 119 13.41 -14.76 8.43
CA VAL A 119 13.69 -13.50 9.12
C VAL A 119 14.26 -13.83 10.49
N PRO A 120 15.41 -13.26 10.87
CA PRO A 120 15.99 -13.47 12.19
C PRO A 120 15.11 -12.90 13.29
N ALA A 121 15.36 -13.29 14.53
CA ALA A 121 14.75 -12.64 15.69
C ALA A 121 14.99 -11.13 15.65
N ASP A 122 14.00 -10.36 16.09
CA ASP A 122 13.97 -8.88 16.06
C ASP A 122 14.02 -8.23 14.67
N GLY A 123 14.13 -9.01 13.60
CA GLY A 123 13.99 -8.51 12.23
C GLY A 123 12.57 -8.08 11.90
N LEU A 124 12.43 -7.20 10.88
CA LEU A 124 11.15 -6.70 10.42
C LEU A 124 10.74 -7.30 9.07
N ILE A 125 9.45 -7.53 8.94
CA ILE A 125 8.79 -7.85 7.68
C ILE A 125 7.93 -6.63 7.32
N ILE A 126 8.32 -5.91 6.28
CA ILE A 126 7.64 -4.71 5.80
C ILE A 126 6.93 -5.05 4.50
N VAL A 127 5.61 -4.92 4.48
CA VAL A 127 4.78 -5.21 3.31
C VAL A 127 3.99 -3.96 2.93
N GLU A 128 4.23 -3.47 1.72
CA GLU A 128 3.52 -2.36 1.11
C GLU A 128 2.69 -2.88 -0.06
N VAL A 129 1.38 -2.99 0.16
CA VAL A 129 0.47 -3.45 -0.90
C VAL A 129 0.15 -2.30 -1.85
N PRO A 130 -0.08 -2.59 -3.14
CA PRO A 130 -0.27 -1.55 -4.14
C PRO A 130 -1.50 -0.68 -3.88
N GLY A 131 -1.38 0.59 -4.18
CA GLY A 131 -2.53 1.39 -4.54
C GLY A 131 -2.99 1.07 -5.96
N SER A 132 -4.15 1.55 -6.35
CA SER A 132 -4.70 1.31 -7.68
C SER A 132 -4.57 2.52 -8.60
N GLY A 133 -4.82 2.32 -9.90
CA GLY A 133 -4.71 3.37 -10.91
C GLY A 133 -5.78 4.45 -10.78
N GLY A 134 -5.41 5.70 -11.13
CA GLY A 134 -6.29 6.83 -11.27
C GLY A 134 -7.12 6.79 -12.57
N TYR A 135 -8.13 7.63 -12.66
CA TYR A 135 -8.95 7.82 -13.83
C TYR A 135 -9.02 9.30 -14.25
N GLY A 136 -8.87 9.57 -15.52
CA GLY A 136 -8.88 10.93 -16.07
C GLY A 136 -7.61 11.73 -15.73
N PRO A 137 -7.38 12.88 -16.43
CA PRO A 137 -6.18 13.68 -16.21
C PRO A 137 -6.12 14.27 -14.80
N PRO A 138 -4.99 14.19 -14.09
CA PRO A 138 -4.83 14.77 -12.75
C PRO A 138 -5.10 16.28 -12.70
N SER A 139 -4.84 17.01 -13.79
CA SER A 139 -5.11 18.45 -13.91
C SER A 139 -6.59 18.83 -13.82
N LYS A 140 -7.51 17.86 -13.95
CA LYS A 140 -8.95 18.05 -13.81
C LYS A 140 -9.47 17.71 -12.41
N ARG A 141 -8.59 17.32 -11.48
CA ARG A 141 -9.03 16.97 -10.12
C ARG A 141 -9.67 18.17 -9.43
N ASP A 142 -10.81 17.93 -8.82
CA ASP A 142 -11.48 18.91 -7.98
C ASP A 142 -10.59 19.36 -6.82
N GLN A 143 -10.49 20.67 -6.62
CA GLN A 143 -9.58 21.26 -5.62
C GLN A 143 -9.98 20.92 -4.18
N ALA A 144 -11.29 20.83 -3.90
CA ALA A 144 -11.76 20.45 -2.57
C ALA A 144 -11.43 18.97 -2.28
N ALA A 145 -11.59 18.08 -3.28
CA ALA A 145 -11.20 16.69 -3.15
C ALA A 145 -9.68 16.52 -2.91
N LEU A 146 -8.86 17.33 -3.60
CA LEU A 146 -7.40 17.31 -3.38
C LEU A 146 -7.02 17.85 -1.99
N ALA A 147 -7.69 18.89 -1.52
CA ALA A 147 -7.50 19.42 -0.18
C ALA A 147 -7.86 18.39 0.91
N ASP A 148 -8.93 17.63 0.70
CA ASP A 148 -9.31 16.52 1.59
C ASP A 148 -8.28 15.38 1.56
N ASP A 149 -7.74 15.03 0.39
CA ASP A 149 -6.67 14.04 0.29
C ASP A 149 -5.40 14.45 1.05
N LEU A 150 -5.00 15.72 0.92
CA LEU A 150 -3.86 16.30 1.66
C LEU A 150 -4.12 16.27 3.17
N LYS A 151 -5.31 16.68 3.61
CA LYS A 151 -5.71 16.69 5.01
C LYS A 151 -5.73 15.29 5.62
N ASN A 152 -6.18 14.30 4.86
CA ASN A 152 -6.25 12.91 5.31
C ASN A 152 -4.93 12.14 5.12
N GLY A 153 -3.90 12.74 4.54
CA GLY A 153 -2.60 12.12 4.29
C GLY A 153 -2.63 11.05 3.20
N TYR A 154 -3.60 11.05 2.31
CA TYR A 154 -3.63 10.14 1.16
C TYR A 154 -2.69 10.60 0.03
N VAL A 155 -2.50 11.91 -0.09
CA VAL A 155 -1.59 12.56 -1.01
C VAL A 155 -0.66 13.47 -0.21
N SER A 156 0.66 13.36 -0.43
CA SER A 156 1.63 14.25 0.17
C SER A 156 1.67 15.60 -0.57
N LYS A 157 2.25 16.63 0.07
CA LYS A 157 2.48 17.93 -0.59
C LYS A 157 3.38 17.80 -1.82
N GLU A 158 4.35 16.90 -1.77
CA GLU A 158 5.27 16.61 -2.87
C GLU A 158 4.52 15.99 -4.05
N ALA A 159 3.68 15.00 -3.80
CA ALA A 159 2.84 14.39 -4.84
C ALA A 159 1.82 15.38 -5.41
N ALA A 160 1.22 16.22 -4.57
CA ALA A 160 0.30 17.27 -5.02
C ALA A 160 0.97 18.25 -5.99
N ARG A 161 2.20 18.68 -5.73
CA ARG A 161 2.96 19.54 -6.64
C ARG A 161 3.30 18.81 -7.94
N LYS A 162 3.83 17.60 -7.83
CA LYS A 162 4.35 16.84 -8.97
C LYS A 162 3.25 16.39 -9.91
N ASP A 163 2.17 15.81 -9.37
CA ASP A 163 1.19 15.07 -10.15
C ASP A 163 -0.08 15.88 -10.43
N TYR A 164 -0.39 16.87 -9.58
CA TYR A 164 -1.59 17.71 -9.73
C TYR A 164 -1.27 19.19 -10.05
N GLY A 165 0.02 19.59 -10.04
CA GLY A 165 0.44 20.94 -10.41
C GLY A 165 0.06 22.03 -9.40
N VAL A 166 -0.13 21.69 -8.13
CA VAL A 166 -0.46 22.67 -7.09
C VAL A 166 0.79 23.42 -6.67
N GLU A 167 0.85 24.71 -6.93
CA GLU A 167 1.83 25.61 -6.34
C GLU A 167 1.42 25.97 -4.90
N ASN A 168 2.38 26.24 -4.03
CA ASN A 168 2.16 26.59 -2.60
C ASN A 168 1.24 27.79 -2.42
#